data_486015f7a197bf6953b5418e15aef452
#
_entry.id   486015f7a197bf6953b5418e15aef452
#
_cell.length_a   1.000
_cell.length_b   1.000
_cell.length_c   1.000
_cell.angle_alpha   90.00
_cell.angle_beta   90.00
_cell.angle_gamma   90.00
#
_symmetry.space_group_name_H-M   'P 1'
#
loop_
_entity.id
_entity.type
_entity.pdbx_description
1 polymer ?
#
loop_
_entity_poly.entity_id
_entity_poly.type
_entity_poly.pdbx_seq_one_letter_code
_entity_poly.pdbx_strand_id
1 'polypeptide(L)'
;FADQVTSVAREVGTEGKLGGQAKVPGAAGTWKGLTENVNELAANLTTQVRAIAEVATAVTQGDLTRSITVETQGEVAALKDTINEMIRNLKDTTQKNTEQDWLKTNLAKFSRMLQGQKDLVTVGHLILSELAPVVGAQQAEFYVLNAQGDNPILRLFATYASGGQTTHGKEVQLGE
;
A
#
# COMPACT_ATOMS: atom_id res chain seq x y z
N PHE A 1 25.31 42.27 -16.60
CA PHE A 1 25.45 40.82 -16.81
C PHE A 1 25.76 40.11 -15.47
N ALA A 2 26.91 40.40 -14.86
CA ALA A 2 27.36 39.74 -13.64
C ALA A 2 26.31 39.82 -12.52
N ASP A 3 25.66 40.95 -12.34
CA ASP A 3 24.64 41.18 -11.31
C ASP A 3 23.43 40.24 -11.48
N GLN A 4 22.97 40.01 -12.71
CA GLN A 4 21.83 39.14 -13.00
C GLN A 4 22.13 37.66 -12.69
N VAL A 5 23.30 37.18 -13.12
CA VAL A 5 23.76 35.82 -12.86
C VAL A 5 24.01 35.62 -11.36
N THR A 6 24.65 36.60 -10.71
CA THR A 6 24.86 36.59 -9.26
C THR A 6 23.54 36.62 -8.47
N SER A 7 22.54 37.38 -8.95
CA SER A 7 21.19 37.42 -8.33
C SER A 7 20.54 36.06 -8.36
N VAL A 8 20.50 35.39 -9.54
CA VAL A 8 19.90 34.06 -9.65
C VAL A 8 20.65 33.03 -8.79
N ALA A 9 22.00 33.06 -8.81
CA ALA A 9 22.80 32.17 -8.00
C ALA A 9 22.53 32.36 -6.48
N ARG A 10 22.34 33.60 -6.03
CA ARG A 10 21.98 33.91 -4.63
C ARG A 10 20.55 33.51 -4.30
N GLU A 11 19.60 33.86 -5.14
CA GLU A 11 18.18 33.52 -4.96
C GLU A 11 17.98 32.00 -4.83
N VAL A 12 18.55 31.23 -5.76
CA VAL A 12 18.41 29.78 -5.77
C VAL A 12 19.30 29.10 -4.73
N GLY A 13 20.59 29.49 -4.66
CA GLY A 13 21.58 28.77 -3.85
C GLY A 13 21.62 29.21 -2.37
N THR A 14 21.27 30.47 -2.05
CA THR A 14 21.40 31.00 -0.68
C THR A 14 20.02 31.28 -0.07
N GLU A 15 19.10 31.84 -0.84
CA GLU A 15 17.78 32.24 -0.33
C GLU A 15 16.73 31.14 -0.51
N GLY A 16 17.04 30.06 -1.26
CA GLY A 16 16.13 28.96 -1.52
C GLY A 16 14.92 29.34 -2.39
N LYS A 17 15.00 30.47 -3.11
CA LYS A 17 13.94 30.93 -4.00
C LYS A 17 14.05 30.24 -5.35
N LEU A 18 13.25 29.20 -5.56
CA LEU A 18 13.29 28.39 -6.77
C LEU A 18 12.53 29.04 -7.92
N GLY A 19 13.08 28.93 -9.14
CA GLY A 19 12.47 29.36 -10.41
C GLY A 19 12.95 30.71 -10.93
N GLY A 20 13.95 31.35 -10.31
CA GLY A 20 14.63 32.52 -10.81
C GLY A 20 15.38 32.24 -12.11
N GLN A 21 15.39 33.20 -13.04
CA GLN A 21 16.17 33.13 -14.29
C GLN A 21 16.87 34.46 -14.54
N ALA A 22 18.13 34.38 -14.98
CA ALA A 22 18.88 35.54 -15.45
C ALA A 22 18.39 35.97 -16.83
N LYS A 23 18.04 37.25 -16.97
CA LYS A 23 17.65 37.86 -18.24
C LYS A 23 18.68 38.88 -18.61
N VAL A 24 19.52 38.57 -19.60
CA VAL A 24 20.59 39.43 -20.07
C VAL A 24 20.40 39.78 -21.53
N PRO A 25 19.63 40.87 -21.83
CA PRO A 25 19.44 41.31 -23.21
C PRO A 25 20.77 41.68 -23.88
N GLY A 26 20.97 41.20 -25.11
CA GLY A 26 22.18 41.50 -25.88
C GLY A 26 23.43 40.67 -25.51
N ALA A 27 23.30 39.68 -24.64
CA ALA A 27 24.40 38.74 -24.37
C ALA A 27 24.72 37.95 -25.65
N ALA A 28 26.03 37.86 -25.98
CA ALA A 28 26.53 37.13 -27.14
C ALA A 28 27.76 36.29 -26.75
N GLY A 29 28.06 35.27 -27.57
CA GLY A 29 29.23 34.42 -27.37
C GLY A 29 29.25 33.72 -26.02
N THR A 30 30.36 33.73 -25.33
CA THR A 30 30.60 33.06 -24.04
C THR A 30 29.60 33.51 -22.94
N TRP A 31 29.21 34.79 -22.94
CA TRP A 31 28.29 35.34 -21.96
C TRP A 31 26.85 34.83 -22.14
N LYS A 32 26.45 34.62 -23.38
CA LYS A 32 25.16 33.97 -23.68
C LYS A 32 25.17 32.53 -23.17
N GLY A 33 26.20 31.75 -23.48
CA GLY A 33 26.34 30.38 -23.05
C GLY A 33 26.37 30.24 -21.51
N LEU A 34 27.08 31.15 -20.81
CA LEU A 34 27.09 31.14 -19.35
C LEU A 34 25.69 31.42 -18.73
N THR A 35 24.94 32.38 -19.31
CA THR A 35 23.60 32.70 -18.88
C THR A 35 22.64 31.51 -19.08
N GLU A 36 22.71 30.85 -20.21
CA GLU A 36 21.92 29.66 -20.56
C GLU A 36 22.21 28.51 -19.58
N ASN A 37 23.51 28.24 -19.32
CA ASN A 37 23.90 27.18 -18.38
C ASN A 37 23.41 27.45 -16.95
N VAL A 38 23.48 28.71 -16.46
CA VAL A 38 22.98 29.08 -15.14
C VAL A 38 21.46 28.94 -15.07
N ASN A 39 20.74 29.34 -16.11
CA ASN A 39 19.29 29.19 -16.18
C ASN A 39 18.87 27.72 -16.25
N GLU A 40 19.59 26.89 -16.98
CA GLU A 40 19.37 25.46 -17.04
C GLU A 40 19.60 24.80 -15.67
N LEU A 41 20.72 25.14 -15.01
CA LEU A 41 21.01 24.66 -13.65
C LEU A 41 19.87 25.05 -12.67
N ALA A 42 19.44 26.31 -12.68
CA ALA A 42 18.38 26.80 -11.81
C ALA A 42 17.04 26.13 -12.11
N ALA A 43 16.70 25.91 -13.37
CA ALA A 43 15.48 25.22 -13.81
C ALA A 43 15.49 23.74 -13.39
N ASN A 44 16.59 23.05 -13.62
CA ASN A 44 16.75 21.64 -13.26
C ASN A 44 16.63 21.45 -11.74
N LEU A 45 17.35 22.25 -10.94
CA LEU A 45 17.26 22.22 -9.49
C LEU A 45 15.84 22.51 -9.00
N THR A 46 15.18 23.51 -9.57
CA THR A 46 13.80 23.88 -9.26
C THR A 46 12.84 22.70 -9.49
N THR A 47 12.93 22.05 -10.65
CA THR A 47 12.08 20.92 -11.03
C THR A 47 12.29 19.74 -10.08
N GLN A 48 13.54 19.41 -9.78
CA GLN A 48 13.90 18.29 -8.92
C GLN A 48 13.42 18.51 -7.47
N VAL A 49 13.69 19.70 -6.90
CA VAL A 49 13.29 20.00 -5.51
C VAL A 49 11.76 20.05 -5.36
N ARG A 50 11.04 20.64 -6.33
CA ARG A 50 9.58 20.67 -6.31
C ARG A 50 8.97 19.28 -6.40
N ALA A 51 9.49 18.41 -7.28
CA ALA A 51 9.01 17.05 -7.38
C ALA A 51 9.23 16.25 -6.08
N ILE A 52 10.37 16.44 -5.41
CA ILE A 52 10.64 15.85 -4.10
C ILE A 52 9.64 16.39 -3.05
N ALA A 53 9.41 17.70 -3.02
CA ALA A 53 8.49 18.34 -2.06
C ALA A 53 7.04 17.89 -2.26
N GLU A 54 6.58 17.75 -3.50
CA GLU A 54 5.23 17.24 -3.82
C GLU A 54 5.03 15.81 -3.31
N VAL A 55 5.99 14.93 -3.59
CA VAL A 55 5.91 13.53 -3.14
C VAL A 55 6.02 13.44 -1.63
N ALA A 56 6.93 14.19 -0.99
CA ALA A 56 7.04 14.24 0.46
C ALA A 56 5.73 14.73 1.11
N THR A 57 5.09 15.75 0.53
CA THR A 57 3.78 16.24 0.99
C THR A 57 2.69 15.17 0.86
N ALA A 58 2.64 14.46 -0.26
CA ALA A 58 1.70 13.36 -0.47
C ALA A 58 1.86 12.27 0.60
N VAL A 59 3.10 11.89 0.90
CA VAL A 59 3.42 10.90 1.96
C VAL A 59 2.91 11.37 3.33
N THR A 60 3.07 12.64 3.69
CA THR A 60 2.54 13.17 4.97
C THR A 60 1.01 13.13 5.06
N GLN A 61 0.33 13.12 3.91
CA GLN A 61 -1.12 12.98 3.80
C GLN A 61 -1.59 11.51 3.69
N GLY A 62 -0.64 10.56 3.76
CA GLY A 62 -0.93 9.13 3.65
C GLY A 62 -1.07 8.62 2.21
N ASP A 63 -0.81 9.45 1.20
CA ASP A 63 -0.79 9.01 -0.21
C ASP A 63 0.56 8.38 -0.54
N LEU A 64 0.63 7.05 -0.42
CA LEU A 64 1.79 6.24 -0.74
C LEU A 64 1.77 5.68 -2.18
N THR A 65 0.92 6.25 -3.05
CA THR A 65 0.83 5.83 -4.46
C THR A 65 1.77 6.61 -5.36
N ARG A 66 2.27 7.75 -4.90
CA ARG A 66 3.16 8.62 -5.66
C ARG A 66 4.62 8.21 -5.54
N SER A 67 5.39 8.53 -6.57
CA SER A 67 6.84 8.36 -6.61
C SER A 67 7.49 9.53 -7.36
N ILE A 68 8.76 9.77 -7.08
CA ILE A 68 9.54 10.78 -7.78
C ILE A 68 9.96 10.18 -9.12
N THR A 69 9.48 10.77 -10.24
CA THR A 69 9.72 10.26 -11.61
C THR A 69 10.63 11.17 -12.43
N VAL A 70 10.96 12.37 -11.94
CA VAL A 70 11.83 13.31 -12.65
C VAL A 70 13.22 12.72 -12.90
N GLU A 71 13.78 13.04 -14.04
CA GLU A 71 15.16 12.68 -14.36
C GLU A 71 16.12 13.45 -13.46
N THR A 72 17.01 12.73 -12.81
CA THR A 72 17.98 13.26 -11.88
C THR A 72 19.32 12.56 -12.10
N GLN A 73 20.43 13.23 -11.78
CA GLN A 73 21.78 12.68 -11.89
C GLN A 73 22.55 12.86 -10.58
N GLY A 74 23.59 12.07 -10.41
CA GLY A 74 24.49 12.18 -9.26
C GLY A 74 23.78 11.93 -7.92
N GLU A 75 24.08 12.75 -6.93
CA GLU A 75 23.55 12.62 -5.56
C GLU A 75 22.05 12.81 -5.48
N VAL A 76 21.44 13.63 -6.36
CA VAL A 76 19.98 13.82 -6.39
C VAL A 76 19.28 12.55 -6.91
N ALA A 77 19.92 11.80 -7.81
CA ALA A 77 19.38 10.49 -8.22
C ALA A 77 19.38 9.50 -7.06
N ALA A 78 20.46 9.44 -6.28
CA ALA A 78 20.51 8.58 -5.09
C ALA A 78 19.46 8.97 -4.04
N LEU A 79 19.23 10.28 -3.85
CA LEU A 79 18.17 10.78 -2.95
C LEU A 79 16.77 10.38 -3.44
N LYS A 80 16.50 10.53 -4.74
CA LYS A 80 15.27 10.07 -5.38
C LYS A 80 15.02 8.59 -5.12
N ASP A 81 16.02 7.76 -5.38
CA ASP A 81 15.91 6.31 -5.21
C ASP A 81 15.65 5.93 -3.75
N THR A 82 16.34 6.56 -2.81
CA THR A 82 16.14 6.38 -1.37
C THR A 82 14.73 6.76 -0.93
N ILE A 83 14.19 7.90 -1.40
CA ILE A 83 12.82 8.32 -1.07
C ILE A 83 11.80 7.35 -1.68
N ASN A 84 11.98 6.94 -2.93
CA ASN A 84 11.09 5.98 -3.56
C ASN A 84 11.12 4.61 -2.86
N GLU A 85 12.28 4.17 -2.37
CA GLU A 85 12.40 2.96 -1.56
C GLU A 85 11.69 3.10 -0.21
N MET A 86 11.86 4.23 0.47
CA MET A 86 11.15 4.53 1.72
C MET A 86 9.63 4.46 1.53
N ILE A 87 9.11 5.03 0.44
CA ILE A 87 7.66 4.98 0.13
C ILE A 87 7.18 3.55 -0.08
N ARG A 88 7.94 2.71 -0.80
CA ARG A 88 7.61 1.29 -0.96
C ARG A 88 7.55 0.57 0.38
N ASN A 89 8.56 0.77 1.22
CA ASN A 89 8.63 0.15 2.55
C ASN A 89 7.47 0.59 3.47
N LEU A 90 7.09 1.88 3.42
CA LEU A 90 5.94 2.41 4.16
C LEU A 90 4.63 1.78 3.67
N LYS A 91 4.45 1.66 2.36
CA LYS A 91 3.28 1.02 1.75
C LYS A 91 3.14 -0.44 2.19
N ASP A 92 4.23 -1.21 2.10
CA ASP A 92 4.25 -2.62 2.49
C ASP A 92 3.97 -2.79 3.99
N THR A 93 4.55 -1.93 4.82
CA THR A 93 4.33 -1.94 6.28
C THR A 93 2.88 -1.60 6.62
N THR A 94 2.31 -0.59 5.97
CA THR A 94 0.91 -0.19 6.17
C THR A 94 -0.04 -1.31 5.77
N GLN A 95 0.20 -1.96 4.64
CA GLN A 95 -0.59 -3.10 4.19
C GLN A 95 -0.53 -4.27 5.18
N LYS A 96 0.68 -4.65 5.63
CA LYS A 96 0.86 -5.70 6.64
C LYS A 96 0.16 -5.38 7.95
N ASN A 97 0.23 -4.13 8.41
CA ASN A 97 -0.47 -3.69 9.62
C ASN A 97 -1.98 -3.81 9.46
N THR A 98 -2.53 -3.40 8.32
CA THR A 98 -3.97 -3.52 8.03
C THR A 98 -4.43 -4.98 8.04
N GLU A 99 -3.66 -5.88 7.41
CA GLU A 99 -3.92 -7.32 7.42
C GLU A 99 -3.86 -7.92 8.83
N GLN A 100 -2.87 -7.52 9.63
CA GLN A 100 -2.74 -7.96 11.03
C GLN A 100 -3.87 -7.46 11.92
N ASP A 101 -4.28 -6.22 11.78
CA ASP A 101 -5.37 -5.63 12.56
C ASP A 101 -6.72 -6.27 12.19
N TRP A 102 -6.93 -6.55 10.91
CA TRP A 102 -8.07 -7.33 10.44
C TRP A 102 -8.08 -8.73 11.07
N LEU A 103 -6.93 -9.43 11.02
CA LEU A 103 -6.80 -10.77 11.61
C LEU A 103 -7.05 -10.77 13.12
N LYS A 104 -6.44 -9.84 13.87
CA LYS A 104 -6.63 -9.71 15.33
C LYS A 104 -8.08 -9.43 15.68
N THR A 105 -8.73 -8.51 14.95
CA THR A 105 -10.13 -8.14 15.18
C THR A 105 -11.05 -9.32 14.95
N ASN A 106 -10.89 -10.05 13.85
CA ASN A 106 -11.71 -11.22 13.55
C ASN A 106 -11.43 -12.37 14.52
N LEU A 107 -10.17 -12.64 14.87
CA LEU A 107 -9.83 -13.67 15.86
C LEU A 107 -10.45 -13.37 17.23
N ALA A 108 -10.40 -12.12 17.69
CA ALA A 108 -11.04 -11.73 18.95
C ALA A 108 -12.57 -11.85 18.90
N LYS A 109 -13.19 -11.55 17.75
CA LYS A 109 -14.61 -11.73 17.50
C LYS A 109 -14.99 -13.21 17.57
N PHE A 110 -14.28 -14.06 16.84
CA PHE A 110 -14.51 -15.51 16.82
C PHE A 110 -14.29 -16.13 18.21
N SER A 111 -13.23 -15.77 18.91
CA SER A 111 -12.96 -16.29 20.26
C SER A 111 -14.07 -15.96 21.23
N ARG A 112 -14.60 -14.72 21.21
CA ARG A 112 -15.73 -14.33 22.07
C ARG A 112 -17.01 -15.07 21.71
N MET A 113 -17.27 -15.29 20.43
CA MET A 113 -18.45 -15.98 19.95
C MET A 113 -18.48 -17.46 20.35
N LEU A 114 -17.33 -18.11 20.31
CA LEU A 114 -17.18 -19.53 20.67
C LEU A 114 -17.12 -19.75 22.19
N GLN A 115 -16.83 -18.70 22.96
CA GLN A 115 -16.71 -18.80 24.41
C GLN A 115 -18.05 -19.14 25.04
N GLY A 116 -18.11 -20.27 25.80
CA GLY A 116 -19.30 -20.73 26.47
C GLY A 116 -20.25 -21.61 25.64
N GLN A 117 -19.97 -21.80 24.36
CA GLN A 117 -20.75 -22.74 23.54
C GLN A 117 -20.33 -24.17 23.82
N LYS A 118 -21.32 -25.04 24.03
CA LYS A 118 -21.14 -26.48 24.35
C LYS A 118 -21.67 -27.40 23.24
N ASP A 119 -22.47 -26.85 22.32
CA ASP A 119 -23.09 -27.61 21.25
C ASP A 119 -22.37 -27.37 19.93
N LEU A 120 -21.89 -28.44 19.29
CA LEU A 120 -21.15 -28.41 18.04
C LEU A 120 -21.97 -27.89 16.85
N VAL A 121 -23.29 -28.11 16.85
CA VAL A 121 -24.18 -27.59 15.78
C VAL A 121 -24.22 -26.06 15.84
N THR A 122 -24.44 -25.53 17.04
CA THR A 122 -24.43 -24.08 17.29
C THR A 122 -23.09 -23.47 16.95
N VAL A 123 -21.98 -24.11 17.34
CA VAL A 123 -20.62 -23.67 16.98
C VAL A 123 -20.42 -23.68 15.47
N GLY A 124 -20.83 -24.73 14.77
CA GLY A 124 -20.76 -24.84 13.32
C GLY A 124 -21.54 -23.71 12.61
N HIS A 125 -22.77 -23.45 13.02
CA HIS A 125 -23.57 -22.34 12.47
C HIS A 125 -22.94 -20.98 12.71
N LEU A 126 -22.44 -20.72 13.91
CA LEU A 126 -21.76 -19.46 14.25
C LEU A 126 -20.49 -19.26 13.42
N ILE A 127 -19.67 -20.29 13.29
CA ILE A 127 -18.45 -20.24 12.45
C ILE A 127 -18.84 -19.92 11.00
N LEU A 128 -19.80 -20.66 10.43
CA LEU A 128 -20.16 -20.47 9.03
C LEU A 128 -20.82 -19.11 8.76
N SER A 129 -21.73 -18.65 9.65
CA SER A 129 -22.42 -17.36 9.47
C SER A 129 -21.48 -16.15 9.51
N GLU A 130 -20.39 -16.24 10.26
CA GLU A 130 -19.43 -15.15 10.41
C GLU A 130 -18.23 -15.27 9.47
N LEU A 131 -17.77 -16.50 9.18
CA LEU A 131 -16.60 -16.72 8.34
C LEU A 131 -16.94 -16.64 6.85
N ALA A 132 -18.08 -17.18 6.42
CA ALA A 132 -18.47 -17.22 5.02
C ALA A 132 -18.53 -15.82 4.37
N PRO A 133 -19.16 -14.80 4.97
CA PRO A 133 -19.12 -13.43 4.45
C PRO A 133 -17.73 -12.83 4.38
N VAL A 134 -16.88 -13.13 5.38
CA VAL A 134 -15.52 -12.60 5.49
C VAL A 134 -14.61 -13.09 4.35
N VAL A 135 -14.78 -14.34 3.94
CA VAL A 135 -14.02 -14.95 2.84
C VAL A 135 -14.75 -14.86 1.49
N GLY A 136 -15.92 -14.21 1.45
CA GLY A 136 -16.72 -14.08 0.23
C GLY A 136 -17.34 -15.40 -0.25
N ALA A 137 -17.49 -16.39 0.64
CA ALA A 137 -18.10 -17.67 0.29
C ALA A 137 -19.60 -17.51 0.08
N GLN A 138 -20.13 -18.02 -1.03
CA GLN A 138 -21.55 -18.03 -1.34
C GLN A 138 -22.27 -19.16 -0.63
N GLN A 139 -21.61 -20.28 -0.41
CA GLN A 139 -22.10 -21.44 0.34
C GLN A 139 -20.98 -22.02 1.17
N ALA A 140 -21.31 -22.60 2.32
CA ALA A 140 -20.35 -23.29 3.17
C ALA A 140 -21.02 -24.40 3.97
N GLU A 141 -20.28 -25.46 4.24
CA GLU A 141 -20.72 -26.65 4.99
C GLU A 141 -19.69 -27.00 6.06
N PHE A 142 -20.17 -27.40 7.23
CA PHE A 142 -19.34 -27.79 8.36
C PHE A 142 -19.58 -29.24 8.69
N TYR A 143 -18.55 -30.05 8.52
CA TYR A 143 -18.57 -31.48 8.80
C TYR A 143 -17.71 -31.82 10.01
N VAL A 144 -18.12 -32.82 10.75
CA VAL A 144 -17.36 -33.38 11.88
C VAL A 144 -17.02 -34.82 11.57
N LEU A 145 -15.75 -35.18 11.74
CA LEU A 145 -15.27 -36.53 11.57
C LEU A 145 -15.75 -37.42 12.72
N ASN A 146 -16.53 -38.45 12.40
CA ASN A 146 -16.84 -39.55 13.34
C ASN A 146 -15.88 -40.73 13.04
N ALA A 147 -14.86 -40.88 13.90
CA ALA A 147 -13.83 -41.89 13.76
C ALA A 147 -14.16 -43.18 14.54
N GLN A 148 -15.41 -43.39 14.98
CA GLN A 148 -15.82 -44.61 15.69
C GLN A 148 -16.15 -45.72 14.68
N GLY A 149 -15.26 -46.68 14.50
CA GLY A 149 -15.38 -47.83 13.61
C GLY A 149 -14.29 -47.91 12.56
N ASP A 150 -14.34 -48.99 11.77
CA ASP A 150 -13.32 -49.25 10.72
C ASP A 150 -13.44 -48.32 9.50
N ASN A 151 -14.55 -47.60 9.33
CA ASN A 151 -14.78 -46.62 8.27
C ASN A 151 -15.12 -45.25 8.85
N PRO A 152 -14.17 -44.29 8.87
CA PRO A 152 -14.44 -42.94 9.34
C PRO A 152 -15.40 -42.20 8.41
N ILE A 153 -16.41 -41.58 8.99
CA ILE A 153 -17.48 -40.87 8.26
C ILE A 153 -17.48 -39.38 8.66
N LEU A 154 -17.55 -38.50 7.67
CA LEU A 154 -17.80 -37.08 7.86
C LEU A 154 -19.32 -36.84 7.96
N ARG A 155 -19.77 -36.28 9.08
CA ARG A 155 -21.18 -35.95 9.32
C ARG A 155 -21.40 -34.46 9.25
N LEU A 156 -22.38 -34.02 8.46
CA LEU A 156 -22.76 -32.62 8.32
C LEU A 156 -23.41 -32.12 9.63
N PHE A 157 -22.87 -31.01 10.15
CA PHE A 157 -23.37 -30.36 11.37
C PHE A 157 -24.01 -29.02 11.12
N ALA A 158 -23.50 -28.24 10.15
CA ALA A 158 -24.06 -26.94 9.82
C ALA A 158 -23.87 -26.58 8.34
N THR A 159 -24.73 -25.71 7.83
CA THR A 159 -24.67 -25.18 6.46
C THR A 159 -24.90 -23.67 6.47
N TYR A 160 -24.32 -22.97 5.49
CA TYR A 160 -24.54 -21.55 5.23
C TYR A 160 -25.05 -21.37 3.80
N ALA A 161 -26.20 -20.66 3.66
CA ALA A 161 -26.82 -20.29 2.38
C ALA A 161 -27.10 -21.47 1.39
N SER A 162 -27.17 -22.71 1.89
CA SER A 162 -27.39 -23.90 1.05
C SER A 162 -28.84 -24.12 0.61
N GLY A 163 -29.79 -23.27 1.05
CA GLY A 163 -31.21 -23.44 0.71
C GLY A 163 -31.83 -24.79 1.11
N GLY A 164 -31.17 -25.53 1.99
CA GLY A 164 -31.57 -26.89 2.41
C GLY A 164 -31.03 -27.99 1.50
N GLN A 165 -30.31 -27.65 0.42
CA GLN A 165 -29.57 -28.59 -0.41
C GLN A 165 -28.09 -28.60 0.02
N THR A 166 -27.56 -29.78 0.28
CA THR A 166 -26.16 -29.99 0.61
C THR A 166 -25.41 -30.42 -0.65
N THR A 167 -24.18 -29.92 -0.84
CA THR A 167 -23.38 -30.23 -2.03
C THR A 167 -22.92 -31.69 -2.04
N HIS A 168 -22.64 -32.27 -0.86
CA HIS A 168 -22.03 -33.60 -0.69
C HIS A 168 -22.87 -34.59 0.13
N GLY A 169 -24.13 -34.25 0.48
CA GLY A 169 -24.92 -35.12 1.33
C GLY A 169 -24.68 -34.94 2.83
N LYS A 170 -25.48 -35.60 3.66
CA LYS A 170 -25.41 -35.48 5.12
C LYS A 170 -24.30 -36.30 5.76
N GLU A 171 -23.85 -37.32 5.09
CA GLU A 171 -22.76 -38.22 5.49
C GLU A 171 -21.90 -38.54 4.27
N VAL A 172 -20.58 -38.38 4.40
CA VAL A 172 -19.59 -38.59 3.35
C VAL A 172 -18.49 -39.51 3.89
N GLN A 173 -18.13 -40.54 3.13
CA GLN A 173 -17.01 -41.41 3.51
C GLN A 173 -15.68 -40.71 3.23
N LEU A 174 -14.69 -40.99 4.08
CA LEU A 174 -13.35 -40.42 3.90
C LEU A 174 -12.70 -41.07 2.65
N GLY A 175 -12.45 -40.24 1.63
CA GLY A 175 -11.83 -40.70 0.37
C GLY A 175 -12.73 -40.67 -0.87
N GLU A 176 -14.00 -40.22 -0.73
CA GLU A 176 -14.89 -39.88 -1.84
C GLU A 176 -14.76 -38.43 -2.29
#